data_d141aee92efff8440f446add2d731ee9
#
_entry.id   d141aee92efff8440f446add2d731ee9
#
_cell.length_a   1.000
_cell.length_b   1.000
_cell.length_c   1.000
_cell.angle_alpha   90.00
_cell.angle_beta   90.00
_cell.angle_gamma   90.00
#
_symmetry.space_group_name_H-M   'P 1'
#
loop_
_entity.id
_entity.type
_entity.pdbx_description
1 polymer ?
#
loop_
_entity_poly.entity_id
_entity_poly.type
_entity_poly.pdbx_seq_one_letter_code
_entity_poly.pdbx_strand_id
1 'polypeptide(L)'
;EHARCIELKQACYGATAGIQLAKGHIALNPESRVLVLGSDISRYGIGTAGEVTQGAGAVAMIISKEPRILALENESSYLTADVMDFWRPIYSETAFVDGKYSNEQYISFFVNVWEDFKAKYGATLADFGAICFHLPYTKMGMKALREVLDEGSEADRERLSAHYRTSTVYNKIVGNIYTGSLYLS
;
A
#
# COMPACT_ATOMS: atom_id res chain seq x y z
N GLU A 1 -28.49 -10.44 10.14
CA GLU A 1 -27.22 -11.06 9.74
C GLU A 1 -26.32 -11.21 10.96
N HIS A 2 -25.60 -12.32 11.06
CA HIS A 2 -24.73 -12.63 12.19
C HIS A 2 -23.26 -12.48 11.76
N ALA A 3 -22.83 -11.24 11.46
CA ALA A 3 -21.45 -10.92 11.11
C ALA A 3 -20.78 -10.10 12.22
N ARG A 4 -19.52 -10.40 12.51
CA ARG A 4 -18.69 -9.56 13.38
C ARG A 4 -18.10 -8.45 12.53
N CYS A 5 -18.23 -7.21 12.96
CA CYS A 5 -17.67 -6.04 12.29
C CYS A 5 -16.60 -5.40 13.16
N ILE A 6 -15.50 -4.97 12.54
CA ILE A 6 -14.40 -4.26 13.17
C ILE A 6 -14.07 -3.05 12.28
N GLU A 7 -13.98 -1.87 12.87
CA GLU A 7 -13.47 -0.69 12.19
C GLU A 7 -11.99 -0.51 12.49
N LEU A 8 -11.19 -0.26 11.45
CA LEU A 8 -9.75 -0.02 11.55
C LEU A 8 -9.45 1.42 11.11
N LYS A 9 -8.74 2.15 11.96
CA LYS A 9 -8.25 3.50 11.68
C LYS A 9 -6.73 3.51 11.70
N GLN A 10 -6.11 3.11 10.60
CA GLN A 10 -4.67 3.05 10.43
C GLN A 10 -4.23 3.76 9.15
N ALA A 11 -4.88 4.89 8.84
CA ALA A 11 -4.63 5.68 7.64
C ALA A 11 -4.52 4.78 6.38
N CYS A 12 -3.59 5.02 5.48
CA CYS A 12 -3.41 4.27 4.24
C CYS A 12 -3.11 2.77 4.44
N TYR A 13 -2.71 2.35 5.65
CA TYR A 13 -2.42 0.95 5.98
C TYR A 13 -3.67 0.16 6.40
N GLY A 14 -4.81 0.81 6.63
CA GLY A 14 -6.02 0.20 7.21
C GLY A 14 -6.49 -1.08 6.51
N ALA A 15 -6.59 -1.10 5.19
CA ALA A 15 -7.01 -2.31 4.46
C ALA A 15 -5.97 -3.43 4.54
N THR A 16 -4.67 -3.10 4.49
CA THR A 16 -3.59 -4.09 4.67
C THR A 16 -3.59 -4.67 6.08
N ALA A 17 -3.79 -3.84 7.11
CA ALA A 17 -4.00 -4.32 8.47
C ALA A 17 -5.22 -5.26 8.56
N GLY A 18 -6.32 -4.91 7.89
CA GLY A 18 -7.51 -5.74 7.79
C GLY A 18 -7.24 -7.11 7.17
N ILE A 19 -6.44 -7.17 6.11
CA ILE A 19 -6.00 -8.43 5.49
C ILE A 19 -5.18 -9.28 6.48
N GLN A 20 -4.24 -8.68 7.20
CA GLN A 20 -3.43 -9.41 8.19
C GLN A 20 -4.31 -9.98 9.32
N LEU A 21 -5.26 -9.21 9.82
CA LEU A 21 -6.24 -9.70 10.81
C LEU A 21 -7.14 -10.81 10.24
N ALA A 22 -7.56 -10.68 8.99
CA ALA A 22 -8.34 -11.70 8.30
C ALA A 22 -7.57 -13.01 8.15
N LYS A 23 -6.28 -12.98 7.77
CA LYS A 23 -5.41 -14.16 7.74
C LYS A 23 -5.37 -14.87 9.09
N GLY A 24 -5.15 -14.13 10.17
CA GLY A 24 -5.14 -14.68 11.53
C GLY A 24 -6.48 -15.29 11.93
N HIS A 25 -7.61 -14.64 11.60
CA HIS A 25 -8.94 -15.18 11.87
C HIS A 25 -9.21 -16.49 11.11
N ILE A 26 -8.87 -16.53 9.81
CA ILE A 26 -9.07 -17.71 8.96
C ILE A 26 -8.16 -18.86 9.37
N ALA A 27 -6.94 -18.59 9.82
CA ALA A 27 -6.06 -19.62 10.36
C ALA A 27 -6.69 -20.38 11.55
N LEU A 28 -7.43 -19.66 12.39
CA LEU A 28 -8.16 -20.25 13.53
C LEU A 28 -9.55 -20.77 13.15
N ASN A 29 -10.16 -20.28 12.08
CA ASN A 29 -11.51 -20.59 11.63
C ASN A 29 -11.52 -20.81 10.11
N PRO A 30 -11.02 -21.95 9.60
CA PRO A 30 -10.76 -22.17 8.17
C PRO A 30 -11.97 -22.06 7.24
N GLU A 31 -13.16 -22.30 7.76
CA GLU A 31 -14.43 -22.22 7.00
C GLU A 31 -14.97 -20.77 6.91
N SER A 32 -14.35 -19.84 7.63
CA SER A 32 -14.76 -18.44 7.61
C SER A 32 -14.38 -17.76 6.30
N ARG A 33 -15.18 -16.77 5.92
CA ARG A 33 -14.87 -15.79 4.91
C ARG A 33 -14.87 -14.42 5.56
N VAL A 34 -13.83 -13.64 5.31
CA VAL A 34 -13.70 -12.28 5.85
C VAL A 34 -13.76 -11.28 4.70
N LEU A 35 -14.69 -10.34 4.78
CA LEU A 35 -14.77 -9.22 3.85
C LEU A 35 -13.94 -8.07 4.42
N VAL A 36 -12.90 -7.68 3.71
CA VAL A 36 -12.10 -6.49 3.99
C VAL A 36 -12.55 -5.37 3.07
N LEU A 37 -12.98 -4.26 3.63
CA LEU A 37 -13.41 -3.06 2.91
C LEU A 37 -12.41 -1.94 3.15
N GLY A 38 -11.88 -1.35 2.09
CA GLY A 38 -11.11 -0.11 2.11
C GLY A 38 -11.90 0.96 1.38
N SER A 39 -12.40 1.98 2.10
CA SER A 39 -13.19 3.05 1.52
C SER A 39 -12.76 4.39 2.10
N ASP A 40 -12.28 5.27 1.23
CA ASP A 40 -11.76 6.57 1.65
C ASP A 40 -12.00 7.67 0.62
N ILE A 41 -11.95 8.90 1.13
CA ILE A 41 -11.95 10.13 0.34
C ILE A 41 -10.78 10.98 0.83
N SER A 42 -9.79 11.22 -0.04
CA SER A 42 -8.70 12.13 0.31
C SER A 42 -9.11 13.59 0.10
N ARG A 43 -8.79 14.43 1.10
CA ARG A 43 -9.08 15.87 1.07
C ARG A 43 -7.89 16.66 1.57
N TYR A 44 -7.35 17.51 0.72
CA TYR A 44 -6.18 18.35 1.03
C TYR A 44 -6.51 19.86 0.98
N GLY A 45 -7.74 20.19 0.59
CA GLY A 45 -8.20 21.58 0.42
C GLY A 45 -7.99 22.12 -0.99
N ILE A 46 -8.78 23.13 -1.34
CA ILE A 46 -8.74 23.81 -2.65
C ILE A 46 -7.51 24.73 -2.70
N GLY A 47 -6.83 24.75 -3.83
CA GLY A 47 -5.64 25.58 -4.06
C GLY A 47 -4.36 25.07 -3.38
N THR A 48 -4.38 23.88 -2.78
CA THR A 48 -3.20 23.26 -2.17
C THR A 48 -2.42 22.44 -3.21
N ALA A 49 -1.14 22.20 -2.95
CA ALA A 49 -0.31 21.32 -3.79
C ALA A 49 -0.83 19.87 -3.85
N GLY A 50 -1.57 19.43 -2.83
CA GLY A 50 -2.18 18.11 -2.77
C GLY A 50 -3.49 17.96 -3.54
N GLU A 51 -4.15 19.06 -3.92
CA GLU A 51 -5.48 19.03 -4.53
C GLU A 51 -5.55 18.10 -5.75
N VAL A 52 -4.55 18.16 -6.63
CA VAL A 52 -4.48 17.35 -7.86
C VAL A 52 -4.32 15.85 -7.61
N THR A 53 -4.01 15.44 -6.39
CA THR A 53 -3.84 14.02 -6.02
C THR A 53 -5.05 13.45 -5.29
N GLN A 54 -6.06 14.28 -5.01
CA GLN A 54 -7.28 13.84 -4.33
C GLN A 54 -8.01 12.77 -5.11
N GLY A 55 -8.63 11.86 -4.40
CA GLY A 55 -9.44 10.80 -4.96
C GLY A 55 -10.49 10.29 -3.97
N ALA A 56 -11.45 9.57 -4.48
CA ALA A 56 -12.48 8.90 -3.71
C ALA A 56 -12.74 7.52 -4.31
N GLY A 57 -12.90 6.51 -3.46
CA GLY A 57 -13.19 5.17 -3.93
C GLY A 57 -13.27 4.14 -2.82
N ALA A 58 -13.62 2.93 -3.22
CA ALA A 58 -13.68 1.79 -2.33
C ALA A 58 -13.18 0.53 -3.03
N VAL A 59 -12.54 -0.34 -2.25
CA VAL A 59 -12.16 -1.69 -2.64
C VAL A 59 -12.80 -2.68 -1.66
N ALA A 60 -13.19 -3.84 -2.17
CA ALA A 60 -13.77 -4.92 -1.38
C ALA A 60 -13.05 -6.23 -1.72
N MET A 61 -12.52 -6.90 -0.72
CA MET A 61 -11.72 -8.12 -0.86
C MET A 61 -12.27 -9.21 0.04
N ILE A 62 -12.57 -10.37 -0.51
CA ILE A 62 -12.94 -11.55 0.28
C ILE A 62 -11.69 -12.39 0.51
N ILE A 63 -11.33 -12.54 1.76
CA ILE A 63 -10.22 -13.38 2.22
C ILE A 63 -10.78 -14.72 2.67
N SER A 64 -10.20 -15.82 2.20
CA SER A 64 -10.63 -17.19 2.52
C SER A 64 -9.45 -18.14 2.47
N LYS A 65 -9.62 -19.35 3.01
CA LYS A 65 -8.61 -20.41 2.95
C LYS A 65 -8.30 -20.85 1.52
N GLU A 66 -9.30 -20.83 0.66
CA GLU A 66 -9.16 -21.23 -0.76
C GLU A 66 -9.17 -19.98 -1.65
N PRO A 67 -8.00 -19.49 -2.05
CA PRO A 67 -7.90 -18.29 -2.88
C PRO A 67 -8.39 -18.58 -4.31
N ARG A 68 -9.06 -17.60 -4.93
CA ARG A 68 -9.56 -17.70 -6.31
C ARG A 68 -8.83 -16.77 -7.28
N ILE A 69 -8.30 -15.67 -6.80
CA ILE A 69 -7.64 -14.64 -7.61
C ILE A 69 -6.14 -14.66 -7.36
N LEU A 70 -5.73 -14.58 -6.08
CA LEU A 70 -4.32 -14.64 -5.69
C LEU A 70 -4.20 -15.25 -4.29
N ALA A 71 -3.08 -15.91 -4.01
CA ALA A 71 -2.71 -16.40 -2.70
C ALA A 71 -1.91 -15.33 -1.94
N LEU A 72 -2.14 -15.23 -0.64
CA LEU A 72 -1.37 -14.37 0.26
C LEU A 72 -0.33 -15.21 0.96
N GLU A 73 0.93 -14.99 0.63
CA GLU A 73 2.05 -15.65 1.28
C GLU A 73 2.23 -15.18 2.73
N ASN A 74 3.05 -15.88 3.48
CA ASN A 74 3.30 -15.56 4.89
C ASN A 74 4.53 -14.65 5.07
N GLU A 75 5.39 -14.64 4.09
CA GLU A 75 6.59 -13.82 4.05
C GLU A 75 6.20 -12.35 4.08
N SER A 76 6.75 -11.63 5.05
CA SER A 76 6.47 -10.21 5.19
C SER A 76 7.55 -9.49 5.99
N SER A 77 7.74 -8.23 5.65
CA SER A 77 8.57 -7.29 6.39
C SER A 77 7.79 -6.03 6.70
N TYR A 78 8.08 -5.42 7.82
CA TYR A 78 7.38 -4.25 8.31
C TYR A 78 8.33 -3.34 9.09
N LEU A 79 8.03 -2.05 9.05
CA LEU A 79 8.72 -1.01 9.78
C LEU A 79 7.70 -0.04 10.36
N THR A 80 7.87 0.30 11.62
CA THR A 80 7.09 1.33 12.31
C THR A 80 8.04 2.31 12.96
N ALA A 81 7.81 3.60 12.76
CA ALA A 81 8.54 4.67 13.42
C ALA A 81 7.62 5.85 13.72
N ASP A 82 7.99 6.66 14.67
CA ASP A 82 7.28 7.89 15.01
C ASP A 82 7.74 9.01 14.07
N VAL A 83 6.99 9.20 12.97
CA VAL A 83 7.30 10.14 11.89
C VAL A 83 6.10 11.03 11.61
N MET A 84 6.29 12.34 11.76
CA MET A 84 5.25 13.36 11.56
C MET A 84 5.38 13.99 10.16
N ASP A 85 5.32 13.19 9.13
CA ASP A 85 5.46 13.63 7.73
C ASP A 85 4.11 14.05 7.10
N PHE A 86 3.03 13.38 7.53
CA PHE A 86 1.67 13.61 7.07
C PHE A 86 0.69 13.24 8.19
N TRP A 87 -0.01 14.24 8.73
CA TRP A 87 -0.95 14.01 9.84
C TRP A 87 -2.08 15.05 9.86
N ARG A 88 -3.18 14.71 10.48
CA ARG A 88 -4.27 15.65 10.74
C ARG A 88 -4.38 15.92 12.24
N PRO A 89 -3.99 17.10 12.72
CA PRO A 89 -4.16 17.45 14.12
C PRO A 89 -5.65 17.61 14.48
N ILE A 90 -5.95 17.46 15.76
CA ILE A 90 -7.34 17.47 16.25
C ILE A 90 -8.06 18.80 16.01
N TYR A 91 -7.32 19.89 15.89
CA TYR A 91 -7.83 21.25 15.67
C TYR A 91 -7.97 21.63 14.19
N SER A 92 -7.70 20.73 13.27
CA SER A 92 -7.79 20.99 11.82
C SER A 92 -8.71 19.99 11.12
N GLU A 93 -9.48 20.48 10.15
CA GLU A 93 -10.29 19.63 9.26
C GLU A 93 -9.47 19.04 8.12
N THR A 94 -8.31 19.63 7.80
CA THR A 94 -7.40 19.17 6.75
C THR A 94 -6.09 18.65 7.33
N ALA A 95 -5.48 17.69 6.64
CA ALA A 95 -4.17 17.16 7.01
C ALA A 95 -3.05 18.15 6.68
N PHE A 96 -2.02 18.15 7.51
CA PHE A 96 -0.74 18.81 7.24
C PHE A 96 0.24 17.82 6.60
N VAL A 97 1.07 18.33 5.68
CA VAL A 97 2.10 17.54 5.04
C VAL A 97 3.38 18.37 4.88
N ASP A 98 4.51 17.80 5.24
CA ASP A 98 5.81 18.20 4.73
C ASP A 98 6.13 17.32 3.53
N GLY A 99 5.85 17.82 2.32
CA GLY A 99 5.91 17.03 1.10
C GLY A 99 7.30 16.50 0.75
N LYS A 100 8.38 17.26 1.08
CA LYS A 100 9.75 16.80 0.86
C LYS A 100 10.10 15.70 1.84
N TYR A 101 9.90 15.95 3.11
CA TYR A 101 10.15 15.00 4.19
C TYR A 101 9.32 13.72 4.02
N SER A 102 8.03 13.84 3.67
CA SER A 102 7.16 12.70 3.40
C SER A 102 7.68 11.82 2.26
N ASN A 103 8.16 12.41 1.16
CA ASN A 103 8.77 11.67 0.07
C ASN A 103 10.05 10.92 0.52
N GLU A 104 10.90 11.57 1.30
CA GLU A 104 12.13 10.97 1.85
C GLU A 104 11.79 9.79 2.78
N GLN A 105 10.78 9.94 3.63
CA GLN A 105 10.32 8.87 4.51
C GLN A 105 9.75 7.68 3.73
N TYR A 106 8.92 7.93 2.73
CA TYR A 106 8.36 6.87 1.90
C TYR A 106 9.47 6.02 1.25
N ILE A 107 10.47 6.65 0.65
CA ILE A 107 11.59 5.97 0.01
C ILE A 107 12.41 5.21 1.05
N SER A 108 12.79 5.87 2.14
CA SER A 108 13.58 5.27 3.21
C SER A 108 12.90 4.05 3.82
N PHE A 109 11.60 4.13 4.11
CA PHE A 109 10.85 2.99 4.65
C PHE A 109 10.80 1.82 3.67
N PHE A 110 10.58 2.09 2.39
CA PHE A 110 10.61 1.03 1.37
C PHE A 110 11.96 0.33 1.31
N VAL A 111 13.07 1.09 1.26
CA VAL A 111 14.42 0.52 1.22
C VAL A 111 14.69 -0.31 2.48
N ASN A 112 14.35 0.19 3.66
CA ASN A 112 14.55 -0.55 4.90
C ASN A 112 13.73 -1.86 4.94
N VAL A 113 12.48 -1.82 4.51
CA VAL A 113 11.61 -3.01 4.45
C VAL A 113 12.13 -4.01 3.40
N TRP A 114 12.65 -3.54 2.27
CA TRP A 114 13.28 -4.36 1.25
C TRP A 114 14.54 -5.06 1.77
N GLU A 115 15.43 -4.34 2.46
CA GLU A 115 16.64 -4.91 3.06
C GLU A 115 16.29 -5.97 4.11
N ASP A 116 15.31 -5.70 4.99
CA ASP A 116 14.84 -6.65 5.99
C ASP A 116 14.23 -7.89 5.33
N PHE A 117 13.46 -7.73 4.25
CA PHE A 117 12.86 -8.83 3.50
C PHE A 117 13.94 -9.72 2.85
N LYS A 118 14.94 -9.12 2.21
CA LYS A 118 16.10 -9.85 1.65
C LYS A 118 16.84 -10.64 2.74
N ALA A 119 17.11 -9.99 3.86
CA ALA A 119 17.84 -10.62 4.97
C ALA A 119 17.08 -11.81 5.58
N LYS A 120 15.75 -11.73 5.66
CA LYS A 120 14.90 -12.78 6.23
C LYS A 120 14.70 -13.96 5.28
N TYR A 121 14.53 -13.68 4.00
CA TYR A 121 14.04 -14.69 3.04
C TYR A 121 15.00 -14.99 1.90
N GLY A 122 16.13 -14.30 1.80
CA GLY A 122 17.09 -14.45 0.71
C GLY A 122 16.54 -14.00 -0.65
N ALA A 123 15.49 -13.17 -0.65
CA ALA A 123 14.82 -12.73 -1.87
C ALA A 123 15.71 -11.82 -2.73
N THR A 124 15.48 -11.86 -4.02
CA THR A 124 16.11 -11.00 -5.03
C THR A 124 15.03 -10.38 -5.92
N LEU A 125 15.37 -9.37 -6.72
CA LEU A 125 14.41 -8.78 -7.66
C LEU A 125 13.91 -9.78 -8.73
N ALA A 126 14.67 -10.86 -8.99
CA ALA A 126 14.28 -11.89 -9.93
C ALA A 126 13.06 -12.71 -9.45
N ASP A 127 12.81 -12.75 -8.15
CA ASP A 127 11.68 -13.48 -7.54
C ASP A 127 10.34 -12.78 -7.73
N PHE A 128 10.33 -11.51 -8.18
CA PHE A 128 9.12 -10.70 -8.32
C PHE A 128 8.74 -10.46 -9.77
N GLY A 129 7.53 -10.84 -10.15
CA GLY A 129 6.93 -10.47 -11.42
C GLY A 129 6.58 -8.98 -11.49
N ALA A 130 6.10 -8.43 -10.39
CA ALA A 130 5.73 -7.03 -10.22
C ALA A 130 5.91 -6.61 -8.76
N ILE A 131 6.07 -5.31 -8.53
CA ILE A 131 6.02 -4.68 -7.20
C ILE A 131 4.96 -3.58 -7.25
N CYS A 132 3.88 -3.77 -6.50
CA CYS A 132 2.79 -2.82 -6.38
C CYS A 132 2.99 -1.93 -5.15
N PHE A 133 2.69 -0.65 -5.29
CA PHE A 133 2.91 0.36 -4.27
C PHE A 133 1.60 1.04 -3.84
N HIS A 134 1.51 1.39 -2.58
CA HIS A 134 0.60 2.45 -2.18
C HIS A 134 1.02 3.76 -2.86
N LEU A 135 0.11 4.42 -3.57
CA LEU A 135 0.42 5.59 -4.38
C LEU A 135 -0.33 6.84 -3.87
N PRO A 136 0.31 7.67 -3.02
CA PRO A 136 -0.20 9.01 -2.74
C PRO A 136 -0.30 9.86 -4.02
N TYR A 137 0.59 9.63 -4.96
CA TYR A 137 0.56 10.09 -6.35
C TYR A 137 1.39 9.15 -7.23
N THR A 138 1.06 9.07 -8.51
CA THR A 138 1.53 8.00 -9.41
C THR A 138 3.04 7.92 -9.64
N LYS A 139 3.80 9.01 -9.40
CA LYS A 139 5.27 8.99 -9.56
C LYS A 139 6.01 8.46 -8.34
N MET A 140 5.32 8.32 -7.20
CA MET A 140 5.98 8.05 -5.91
C MET A 140 6.59 6.66 -5.86
N GLY A 141 5.85 5.62 -6.24
CA GLY A 141 6.35 4.25 -6.22
C GLY A 141 7.55 4.05 -7.15
N MET A 142 7.59 4.73 -8.32
CA MET A 142 8.77 4.66 -9.20
C MET A 142 10.01 5.29 -8.58
N LYS A 143 9.86 6.31 -7.73
CA LYS A 143 11.01 6.88 -7.01
C LYS A 143 11.59 5.85 -6.04
N ALA A 144 10.73 5.18 -5.28
CA ALA A 144 11.17 4.12 -4.37
C ALA A 144 11.74 2.90 -5.12
N LEU A 145 11.07 2.45 -6.19
CA LEU A 145 11.54 1.31 -6.98
C LEU A 145 12.95 1.52 -7.55
N ARG A 146 13.26 2.73 -8.01
CA ARG A 146 14.58 3.06 -8.55
C ARG A 146 15.73 2.87 -7.57
N GLU A 147 15.49 3.01 -6.28
CA GLU A 147 16.54 2.83 -5.26
C GLU A 147 17.07 1.39 -5.19
N VAL A 148 16.29 0.44 -5.67
CA VAL A 148 16.64 -0.98 -5.59
C VAL A 148 16.85 -1.64 -6.97
N LEU A 149 16.47 -0.98 -8.06
CA LEU A 149 16.53 -1.58 -9.40
C LEU A 149 17.95 -1.98 -9.85
N ASP A 150 18.97 -1.30 -9.37
CA ASP A 150 20.37 -1.59 -9.73
C ASP A 150 20.89 -2.89 -9.08
N GLU A 151 20.17 -3.46 -8.13
CA GLU A 151 20.45 -4.76 -7.56
C GLU A 151 20.09 -5.93 -8.51
N GLY A 152 19.20 -5.69 -9.46
CA GLY A 152 18.74 -6.70 -10.43
C GLY A 152 19.47 -6.67 -11.76
N SER A 153 19.23 -7.72 -12.55
CA SER A 153 19.65 -7.77 -13.95
C SER A 153 18.94 -6.71 -14.81
N GLU A 154 19.40 -6.49 -16.03
CA GLU A 154 18.73 -5.62 -16.99
C GLU A 154 17.30 -6.09 -17.27
N ALA A 155 17.09 -7.39 -17.40
CA ALA A 155 15.78 -8.00 -17.60
C ALA A 155 14.83 -7.75 -16.40
N ASP A 156 15.33 -7.77 -15.16
CA ASP A 156 14.57 -7.47 -13.97
C ASP A 156 14.14 -6.00 -13.95
N ARG A 157 15.06 -5.10 -14.26
CA ARG A 157 14.80 -3.66 -14.35
C ARG A 157 13.73 -3.33 -15.39
N GLU A 158 13.84 -3.91 -16.58
CA GLU A 158 12.85 -3.73 -17.64
C GLU A 158 11.48 -4.27 -17.24
N ARG A 159 11.42 -5.51 -16.73
CA ARG A 159 10.21 -6.17 -16.29
C ARG A 159 9.49 -5.36 -15.20
N LEU A 160 10.17 -5.07 -14.10
CA LEU A 160 9.56 -4.35 -12.97
C LEU A 160 9.16 -2.93 -13.34
N SER A 161 9.95 -2.23 -14.17
CA SER A 161 9.58 -0.90 -14.64
C SER A 161 8.37 -0.93 -15.58
N ALA A 162 8.23 -1.95 -16.42
CA ALA A 162 7.09 -2.12 -17.31
C ALA A 162 5.82 -2.40 -16.51
N HIS A 163 5.87 -3.33 -15.56
CA HIS A 163 4.75 -3.63 -14.67
C HIS A 163 4.34 -2.45 -13.81
N TYR A 164 5.28 -1.66 -13.30
CA TYR A 164 4.96 -0.45 -12.57
C TYR A 164 4.10 0.52 -13.40
N ARG A 165 4.45 0.74 -14.67
CA ARG A 165 3.67 1.62 -15.56
C ARG A 165 2.23 1.14 -15.73
N THR A 166 2.04 -0.17 -15.82
CA THR A 166 0.70 -0.79 -15.96
C THR A 166 -0.10 -0.70 -14.67
N SER A 167 0.53 -0.93 -13.52
CA SER A 167 -0.11 -0.89 -12.20
C SER A 167 -0.63 0.49 -11.82
N THR A 168 -0.12 1.56 -12.43
CA THR A 168 -0.54 2.94 -12.12
C THR A 168 -1.76 3.44 -12.91
N VAL A 169 -2.34 2.63 -13.80
CA VAL A 169 -3.40 3.08 -14.72
C VAL A 169 -4.63 3.57 -13.97
N TYR A 170 -5.13 2.80 -13.03
CA TYR A 170 -6.31 3.19 -12.26
C TYR A 170 -6.00 4.33 -11.29
N ASN A 171 -4.83 4.32 -10.65
CA ASN A 171 -4.40 5.40 -9.75
C ASN A 171 -4.32 6.77 -10.45
N LYS A 172 -3.99 6.81 -11.74
CA LYS A 172 -3.97 8.06 -12.53
C LYS A 172 -5.37 8.66 -12.73
N ILE A 173 -6.39 7.82 -12.77
CA ILE A 173 -7.78 8.23 -13.04
C ILE A 173 -8.49 8.54 -11.74
N VAL A 174 -8.31 7.68 -10.73
CA VAL A 174 -9.05 7.74 -9.46
C VAL A 174 -8.41 8.71 -8.47
N GLY A 175 -7.09 8.86 -8.50
CA GLY A 175 -6.32 9.61 -7.49
C GLY A 175 -6.05 8.79 -6.23
N ASN A 176 -5.61 9.46 -5.16
CA ASN A 176 -5.35 8.82 -3.88
C ASN A 176 -6.65 8.51 -3.13
N ILE A 177 -6.90 7.25 -2.87
CA ILE A 177 -8.00 6.79 -2.02
C ILE A 177 -7.49 6.17 -0.71
N TYR A 178 -6.36 6.69 -0.18
CA TYR A 178 -5.72 6.26 1.06
C TYR A 178 -5.62 4.74 1.17
N THR A 179 -6.39 4.14 2.06
CA THR A 179 -6.31 2.71 2.37
C THR A 179 -6.59 1.78 1.19
N GLY A 180 -7.34 2.23 0.18
CA GLY A 180 -7.64 1.48 -1.03
C GLY A 180 -6.60 1.64 -2.15
N SER A 181 -5.73 2.66 -2.10
CA SER A 181 -4.85 3.01 -3.23
C SER A 181 -3.90 1.90 -3.67
N LEU A 182 -3.37 1.10 -2.74
CA LEU A 182 -2.52 -0.04 -3.09
C LEU A 182 -3.26 -1.07 -3.95
N TYR A 183 -4.53 -1.26 -3.71
CA TYR A 183 -5.35 -2.29 -4.36
C TYR A 183 -5.96 -1.84 -5.70
N LEU A 184 -5.59 -0.67 -6.17
CA LEU A 184 -5.81 -0.20 -7.54
C LEU A 184 -4.64 -0.52 -8.48
N SER A 185 -3.55 -1.06 -7.93
CA SER A 185 -2.29 -1.37 -8.64
C SER A 185 -2.28 -2.75 -9.25
#